data_a96c0e74061f4fd6e30298875957c582
#
_entry.id   a96c0e74061f4fd6e30298875957c582
#
_cell.length_a   1.000
_cell.length_b   1.000
_cell.length_c   1.000
_cell.angle_alpha   90.00
_cell.angle_beta   90.00
_cell.angle_gamma   90.00
#
_symmetry.space_group_name_H-M   'P 1'
#
loop_
_entity.id
_entity.type
_entity.pdbx_description
1 polymer ?
#
loop_
_entity_poly.entity_id
_entity_poly.type
_entity_poly.pdbx_seq_one_letter_code
_entity_poly.pdbx_strand_id
1 'polypeptide(L)'
;MGTHYGGSYFTFCDSVKINNLSTECYAIDTWVGEEHAGFYDNSVFEFVNQYNSSYESFSSLIRSTFDASAPLFPDNSIDLVHIDGFHAYEAVLNDYKTWKPKLSAEGIMLFHDVCAIKPGFGVHEFWAELQEQYKSQCFHFEHSYGLGVLSLSREEDVLERLAKILAKDASKIKSFYETQAKWLKFVLKVKKILG
;
A
#
# COMPACT_ATOMS: atom_id res chain seq x y z
N MET A 1 1.33 5.23 3.05
CA MET A 1 2.61 5.83 3.51
C MET A 1 3.60 5.70 2.37
N GLY A 2 4.39 6.77 2.06
CA GLY A 2 5.16 6.84 0.82
C GLY A 2 4.26 7.19 -0.36
N THR A 3 3.76 8.41 -0.37
CA THR A 3 2.67 8.82 -1.27
C THR A 3 3.17 9.24 -2.65
N HIS A 4 4.36 9.84 -2.71
CA HIS A 4 4.95 10.40 -3.93
C HIS A 4 3.93 11.27 -4.69
N TYR A 5 3.63 10.96 -5.98
CA TYR A 5 2.58 11.65 -6.76
C TYR A 5 1.15 11.18 -6.46
N GLY A 6 0.93 10.31 -5.49
CA GLY A 6 -0.39 9.88 -5.05
C GLY A 6 -1.04 8.76 -5.87
N GLY A 7 -0.31 8.07 -6.75
CA GLY A 7 -0.90 7.06 -7.63
C GLY A 7 -1.69 5.98 -6.90
N SER A 8 -1.07 5.30 -5.94
CA SER A 8 -1.75 4.29 -5.12
C SER A 8 -2.78 4.95 -4.19
N TYR A 9 -2.42 6.06 -3.54
CA TYR A 9 -3.26 6.73 -2.56
C TYR A 9 -4.60 7.20 -3.16
N PHE A 10 -4.57 7.90 -4.28
CA PHE A 10 -5.80 8.38 -4.90
C PHE A 10 -6.65 7.26 -5.52
N THR A 11 -6.06 6.11 -5.82
CA THR A 11 -6.83 4.91 -6.18
C THR A 11 -7.68 4.41 -5.00
N PHE A 12 -7.16 4.46 -3.76
CA PHE A 12 -7.97 4.19 -2.56
C PHE A 12 -9.05 5.26 -2.36
N CYS A 13 -8.72 6.54 -2.52
CA CYS A 13 -9.69 7.64 -2.40
C CYS A 13 -10.81 7.51 -3.44
N ASP A 14 -10.51 7.16 -4.68
CA ASP A 14 -11.50 6.88 -5.72
C ASP A 14 -12.41 5.72 -5.32
N SER A 15 -11.85 4.65 -4.76
CA SER A 15 -12.64 3.51 -4.29
C SER A 15 -13.60 3.90 -3.17
N VAL A 16 -13.17 4.71 -2.21
CA VAL A 16 -14.00 5.26 -1.14
C VAL A 16 -15.13 6.10 -1.73
N LYS A 17 -14.79 7.04 -2.63
CA LYS A 17 -15.75 7.96 -3.27
C LYS A 17 -16.78 7.24 -4.13
N ILE A 18 -16.34 6.35 -5.02
CA ILE A 18 -17.22 5.63 -5.95
C ILE A 18 -18.20 4.70 -5.21
N ASN A 19 -17.73 4.07 -4.14
CA ASN A 19 -18.55 3.15 -3.35
C ASN A 19 -19.28 3.83 -2.19
N ASN A 20 -19.15 5.14 -2.04
CA ASN A 20 -19.77 5.95 -0.98
C ASN A 20 -19.49 5.37 0.42
N LEU A 21 -18.21 5.04 0.71
CA LEU A 21 -17.80 4.46 1.98
C LEU A 21 -17.55 5.56 3.02
N SER A 22 -17.90 5.26 4.27
CA SER A 22 -17.57 6.10 5.43
C SER A 22 -16.15 5.77 5.91
N THR A 23 -15.14 6.17 5.14
CA THR A 23 -13.72 5.87 5.38
C THR A 23 -12.91 7.15 5.34
N GLU A 24 -12.11 7.39 6.37
CA GLU A 24 -11.10 8.44 6.40
C GLU A 24 -9.80 7.94 5.76
N CYS A 25 -9.22 8.73 4.87
CA CYS A 25 -7.99 8.42 4.18
C CYS A 25 -6.85 9.36 4.60
N TYR A 26 -5.67 8.83 4.86
CA TYR A 26 -4.50 9.60 5.26
C TYR A 26 -3.31 9.26 4.35
N ALA A 27 -2.72 10.29 3.74
CA ALA A 27 -1.45 10.17 3.01
C ALA A 27 -0.32 10.72 3.88
N ILE A 28 0.70 9.93 4.13
CA ILE A 28 1.86 10.32 4.92
C ILE A 28 3.09 10.25 4.03
N ASP A 29 3.79 11.38 3.89
CA ASP A 29 5.03 11.49 3.14
C ASP A 29 5.77 12.76 3.57
N THR A 30 7.06 12.81 3.44
CA THR A 30 7.84 14.04 3.58
C THR A 30 7.72 14.93 2.35
N TRP A 31 7.43 14.34 1.21
CA TRP A 31 7.49 14.93 -0.13
C TRP A 31 8.82 15.63 -0.43
N VAL A 32 9.91 15.02 0.03
CA VAL A 32 11.29 15.45 -0.27
C VAL A 32 11.99 14.43 -1.16
N GLY A 33 11.49 13.20 -1.18
CA GLY A 33 12.12 12.07 -1.84
C GLY A 33 13.16 11.37 -0.95
N GLU A 34 13.86 10.40 -1.52
CA GLU A 34 14.87 9.58 -0.85
C GLU A 34 15.81 8.94 -1.88
N GLU A 35 16.84 8.23 -1.43
CA GLU A 35 17.93 7.73 -2.29
C GLU A 35 17.47 6.76 -3.40
N HIS A 36 16.44 5.94 -3.16
CA HIS A 36 15.96 4.97 -4.15
C HIS A 36 14.97 5.57 -5.15
N ALA A 37 14.11 6.51 -4.70
CA ALA A 37 13.11 7.18 -5.53
C ALA A 37 13.64 8.47 -6.18
N GLY A 38 14.78 9.00 -5.69
CA GLY A 38 15.31 10.30 -6.03
C GLY A 38 14.72 11.43 -5.17
N PHE A 39 15.40 12.57 -5.18
CA PHE A 39 14.97 13.76 -4.46
C PHE A 39 14.16 14.67 -5.39
N TYR A 40 13.15 15.33 -4.86
CA TYR A 40 12.29 16.25 -5.59
C TYR A 40 11.95 17.48 -4.75
N ASP A 41 11.57 18.53 -5.41
CA ASP A 41 11.22 19.81 -4.80
C ASP A 41 9.74 19.87 -4.36
N ASN A 42 9.30 21.04 -3.90
CA ASN A 42 7.96 21.22 -3.38
C ASN A 42 6.83 21.04 -4.42
N SER A 43 7.15 21.04 -5.71
CA SER A 43 6.15 20.93 -6.78
C SER A 43 5.37 19.61 -6.72
N VAL A 44 6.01 18.52 -6.24
CA VAL A 44 5.33 17.23 -6.06
C VAL A 44 4.26 17.33 -4.98
N PHE A 45 4.58 17.95 -3.84
CA PHE A 45 3.58 18.18 -2.79
C PHE A 45 2.45 19.10 -3.26
N GLU A 46 2.78 20.19 -3.95
CA GLU A 46 1.77 21.11 -4.50
C GLU A 46 0.82 20.41 -5.47
N PHE A 47 1.35 19.58 -6.36
CA PHE A 47 0.55 18.75 -7.27
C PHE A 47 -0.40 17.81 -6.49
N VAL A 48 0.13 17.06 -5.52
CA VAL A 48 -0.66 16.13 -4.70
C VAL A 48 -1.73 16.88 -3.91
N ASN A 49 -1.37 18.02 -3.31
CA ASN A 49 -2.30 18.84 -2.54
C ASN A 49 -3.43 19.40 -3.42
N GLN A 50 -3.10 19.88 -4.61
CA GLN A 50 -4.12 20.34 -5.57
C GLN A 50 -5.06 19.20 -5.97
N TYR A 51 -4.52 18.01 -6.24
CA TYR A 51 -5.33 16.84 -6.60
C TYR A 51 -6.22 16.38 -5.45
N ASN A 52 -5.70 16.45 -4.21
CA ASN A 52 -6.40 16.07 -2.98
C ASN A 52 -7.66 16.92 -2.72
N SER A 53 -7.75 18.14 -3.25
CA SER A 53 -8.92 19.01 -3.08
C SER A 53 -10.24 18.35 -3.51
N SER A 54 -10.17 17.37 -4.42
CA SER A 54 -11.34 16.59 -4.85
C SER A 54 -11.82 15.54 -3.84
N TYR A 55 -11.06 15.35 -2.75
CA TYR A 55 -11.28 14.33 -1.71
C TYR A 55 -11.22 14.90 -0.29
N GLU A 56 -11.10 16.23 -0.12
CA GLU A 56 -10.86 16.91 1.15
C GLU A 56 -11.89 16.60 2.25
N SER A 57 -13.09 16.14 1.87
CA SER A 57 -14.14 15.77 2.82
C SER A 57 -13.82 14.49 3.63
N PHE A 58 -12.86 13.67 3.18
CA PHE A 58 -12.47 12.43 3.85
C PHE A 58 -10.97 12.09 3.70
N SER A 59 -10.18 12.96 3.08
CA SER A 59 -8.76 12.73 2.78
C SER A 59 -7.89 13.81 3.39
N SER A 60 -6.84 13.42 4.11
CA SER A 60 -5.88 14.30 4.76
C SER A 60 -4.44 13.97 4.34
N LEU A 61 -3.68 15.01 3.98
CA LEU A 61 -2.25 14.91 3.69
C LEU A 61 -1.44 15.29 4.94
N ILE A 62 -0.55 14.39 5.37
CA ILE A 62 0.33 14.60 6.53
C ILE A 62 1.77 14.69 6.02
N ARG A 63 2.31 15.89 5.94
CA ARG A 63 3.70 16.13 5.49
C ARG A 63 4.67 15.89 6.64
N SER A 64 5.10 14.64 6.81
CA SER A 64 5.92 14.20 7.95
C SER A 64 6.63 12.89 7.62
N THR A 65 7.56 12.48 8.47
CA THR A 65 8.06 11.11 8.48
C THR A 65 7.01 10.16 9.05
N PHE A 66 7.13 8.87 8.76
CA PHE A 66 6.19 7.86 9.26
C PHE A 66 6.23 7.77 10.78
N ASP A 67 7.43 7.78 11.38
CA ASP A 67 7.61 7.71 12.84
C ASP A 67 7.00 8.93 13.56
N ALA A 68 7.23 10.15 13.03
CA ALA A 68 6.69 11.37 13.62
C ALA A 68 5.17 11.47 13.50
N SER A 69 4.58 10.77 12.52
CA SER A 69 3.13 10.75 12.31
C SER A 69 2.41 9.69 13.15
N ALA A 70 3.09 8.61 13.54
CA ALA A 70 2.46 7.49 14.24
C ALA A 70 1.73 7.88 15.55
N PRO A 71 2.21 8.84 16.37
CA PRO A 71 1.49 9.28 17.55
C PRO A 71 0.14 9.98 17.27
N LEU A 72 -0.11 10.40 16.05
CA LEU A 72 -1.39 11.03 15.65
C LEU A 72 -2.53 9.98 15.56
N PHE A 73 -2.18 8.70 15.50
CA PHE A 73 -3.12 7.60 15.35
C PHE A 73 -3.17 6.77 16.64
N PRO A 74 -4.36 6.60 17.24
CA PRO A 74 -4.53 5.69 18.36
C PRO A 74 -4.17 4.25 17.98
N ASP A 75 -3.79 3.45 18.96
CA ASP A 75 -3.62 2.01 18.74
C ASP A 75 -4.97 1.35 18.41
N ASN A 76 -4.94 0.32 17.57
CA ASN A 76 -6.12 -0.42 17.11
C ASN A 76 -7.18 0.45 16.37
N SER A 77 -6.77 1.51 15.65
CA SER A 77 -7.69 2.45 14.99
C SER A 77 -7.66 2.44 13.47
N ILE A 78 -6.72 1.72 12.86
CA ILE A 78 -6.53 1.73 11.40
C ILE A 78 -6.88 0.36 10.82
N ASP A 79 -7.74 0.35 9.80
CA ASP A 79 -8.16 -0.90 9.15
C ASP A 79 -7.27 -1.29 7.98
N LEU A 80 -6.60 -0.32 7.34
CA LEU A 80 -5.69 -0.56 6.22
C LEU A 80 -4.47 0.36 6.29
N VAL A 81 -3.27 -0.23 6.31
CA VAL A 81 -2.00 0.49 6.12
C VAL A 81 -1.32 0.00 4.86
N HIS A 82 -0.87 0.91 4.00
CA HIS A 82 -0.01 0.62 2.85
C HIS A 82 1.37 1.21 3.09
N ILE A 83 2.38 0.34 3.20
CA ILE A 83 3.80 0.69 3.37
C ILE A 83 4.47 0.66 2.00
N ASP A 84 4.95 1.81 1.55
CA ASP A 84 5.65 2.03 0.29
C ASP A 84 6.71 3.14 0.49
N GLY A 85 7.53 2.99 1.54
CA GLY A 85 8.54 3.94 1.96
C GLY A 85 9.93 3.57 1.47
N PHE A 86 10.96 3.87 2.29
CA PHE A 86 12.35 3.53 1.97
C PHE A 86 12.58 2.01 2.01
N HIS A 87 13.15 1.48 0.93
CA HIS A 87 13.13 0.04 0.65
C HIS A 87 14.20 -0.78 1.38
N ALA A 88 15.03 -0.16 2.25
CA ALA A 88 16.02 -0.90 3.05
C ALA A 88 15.32 -1.80 4.10
N TYR A 89 15.93 -2.95 4.41
CA TYR A 89 15.38 -3.90 5.39
C TYR A 89 15.05 -3.23 6.73
N GLU A 90 15.99 -2.47 7.31
CA GLU A 90 15.79 -1.83 8.61
C GLU A 90 14.67 -0.78 8.58
N ALA A 91 14.46 -0.12 7.44
CA ALA A 91 13.39 0.86 7.29
C ALA A 91 12.02 0.19 7.29
N VAL A 92 11.81 -0.83 6.46
CA VAL A 92 10.53 -1.55 6.42
C VAL A 92 10.22 -2.28 7.73
N LEU A 93 11.25 -2.81 8.40
CA LEU A 93 11.12 -3.41 9.73
C LEU A 93 10.68 -2.37 10.77
N ASN A 94 11.26 -1.16 10.74
CA ASN A 94 10.88 -0.05 11.61
C ASN A 94 9.43 0.38 11.34
N ASP A 95 9.08 0.59 10.09
CA ASP A 95 7.71 0.95 9.69
C ASP A 95 6.69 -0.09 10.17
N TYR A 96 6.99 -1.37 9.96
CA TYR A 96 6.15 -2.45 10.46
C TYR A 96 5.97 -2.41 11.98
N LYS A 97 7.07 -2.29 12.75
CA LYS A 97 7.03 -2.24 14.22
C LYS A 97 6.25 -1.04 14.74
N THR A 98 6.42 0.10 14.11
CA THR A 98 5.77 1.37 14.48
C THR A 98 4.28 1.35 14.18
N TRP A 99 3.88 0.81 13.02
CA TRP A 99 2.50 0.90 12.54
C TRP A 99 1.63 -0.31 12.84
N LYS A 100 2.22 -1.48 13.09
CA LYS A 100 1.45 -2.67 13.47
C LYS A 100 0.54 -2.47 14.70
N PRO A 101 0.96 -1.81 15.79
CA PRO A 101 0.08 -1.55 16.93
C PRO A 101 -1.11 -0.64 16.59
N LYS A 102 -1.01 0.15 15.52
CA LYS A 102 -2.07 1.06 15.08
C LYS A 102 -3.19 0.34 14.35
N LEU A 103 -2.93 -0.86 13.78
CA LEU A 103 -3.95 -1.62 13.08
C LEU A 103 -4.99 -2.19 14.05
N SER A 104 -6.24 -2.17 13.62
CA SER A 104 -7.34 -2.87 14.26
C SER A 104 -7.12 -4.40 14.24
N ALA A 105 -7.88 -5.14 15.04
CA ALA A 105 -7.77 -6.60 15.10
C ALA A 105 -8.03 -7.29 13.75
N GLU A 106 -8.83 -6.66 12.89
CA GLU A 106 -9.14 -7.10 11.54
C GLU A 106 -8.32 -6.37 10.47
N GLY A 107 -7.33 -5.60 10.88
CA GLY A 107 -6.54 -4.72 10.03
C GLY A 107 -5.71 -5.47 9.00
N ILE A 108 -5.51 -4.81 7.86
CA ILE A 108 -4.69 -5.31 6.76
C ILE A 108 -3.49 -4.38 6.59
N MET A 109 -2.30 -4.97 6.44
CA MET A 109 -1.08 -4.26 6.09
C MET A 109 -0.62 -4.69 4.71
N LEU A 110 -0.42 -3.71 3.84
CA LEU A 110 0.10 -3.89 2.49
C LEU A 110 1.56 -3.46 2.44
N PHE A 111 2.39 -4.25 1.77
CA PHE A 111 3.82 -3.95 1.55
C PHE A 111 4.09 -3.91 0.05
N HIS A 112 4.57 -2.78 -0.45
CA HIS A 112 5.02 -2.68 -1.83
C HIS A 112 6.43 -3.28 -2.00
N ASP A 113 6.82 -3.59 -3.23
CA ASP A 113 8.16 -4.08 -3.61
C ASP A 113 8.62 -5.41 -2.99
N VAL A 114 7.70 -6.26 -2.53
CA VAL A 114 8.01 -7.57 -1.92
C VAL A 114 8.70 -8.58 -2.86
N CYS A 115 8.72 -8.31 -4.17
CA CYS A 115 9.43 -9.10 -5.18
C CYS A 115 10.60 -8.33 -5.82
N ALA A 116 10.94 -7.14 -5.33
CA ALA A 116 12.01 -6.32 -5.87
C ALA A 116 13.37 -6.75 -5.31
N ILE A 117 14.21 -7.40 -6.14
CA ILE A 117 15.59 -7.78 -5.79
C ILE A 117 16.53 -6.78 -6.46
N LYS A 118 16.98 -5.76 -5.70
CA LYS A 118 17.85 -4.69 -6.16
C LYS A 118 18.87 -4.36 -5.07
N PRO A 119 20.04 -3.79 -5.40
CA PRO A 119 20.99 -3.33 -4.39
C PRO A 119 20.34 -2.33 -3.42
N GLY A 120 20.52 -2.53 -2.13
CA GLY A 120 19.95 -1.71 -1.06
C GLY A 120 18.48 -2.00 -0.70
N PHE A 121 17.78 -2.84 -1.47
CA PHE A 121 16.40 -3.26 -1.18
C PHE A 121 16.39 -4.48 -0.26
N GLY A 122 15.66 -4.40 0.84
CA GLY A 122 15.50 -5.49 1.81
C GLY A 122 14.04 -5.84 2.10
N VAL A 123 13.08 -5.22 1.38
CA VAL A 123 11.65 -5.50 1.57
C VAL A 123 11.31 -6.96 1.31
N HIS A 124 11.93 -7.58 0.28
CA HIS A 124 11.72 -8.99 -0.07
C HIS A 124 12.21 -9.94 1.01
N GLU A 125 13.32 -9.61 1.71
CA GLU A 125 13.84 -10.39 2.82
C GLU A 125 12.89 -10.32 4.02
N PHE A 126 12.50 -9.11 4.40
CA PHE A 126 11.54 -8.89 5.48
C PHE A 126 10.18 -9.54 5.18
N TRP A 127 9.71 -9.48 3.93
CA TRP A 127 8.48 -10.15 3.52
C TRP A 127 8.55 -11.68 3.69
N ALA A 128 9.68 -12.31 3.36
CA ALA A 128 9.89 -13.74 3.57
C ALA A 128 9.77 -14.13 5.05
N GLU A 129 10.30 -13.31 5.96
CA GLU A 129 10.16 -13.52 7.42
C GLU A 129 8.70 -13.40 7.87
N LEU A 130 7.95 -12.41 7.36
CA LEU A 130 6.53 -12.29 7.66
C LEU A 130 5.73 -13.49 7.15
N GLN A 131 6.04 -14.01 5.96
CA GLN A 131 5.39 -15.22 5.44
C GLN A 131 5.66 -16.45 6.29
N GLU A 132 6.88 -16.62 6.82
CA GLU A 132 7.20 -17.70 7.74
C GLU A 132 6.44 -17.56 9.07
N GLN A 133 6.38 -16.34 9.61
CA GLN A 133 5.73 -16.04 10.87
C GLN A 133 4.21 -16.15 10.81
N TYR A 134 3.59 -15.62 9.75
CA TYR A 134 2.13 -15.45 9.64
C TYR A 134 1.45 -16.46 8.72
N LYS A 135 2.22 -17.20 7.91
CA LYS A 135 1.72 -18.31 7.06
C LYS A 135 0.49 -17.91 6.23
N SER A 136 -0.65 -18.54 6.49
CA SER A 136 -1.91 -18.30 5.76
C SER A 136 -2.51 -16.91 5.93
N GLN A 137 -2.01 -16.11 6.87
CA GLN A 137 -2.37 -14.70 6.99
C GLN A 137 -1.65 -13.81 5.98
N CYS A 138 -0.66 -14.36 5.24
CA CYS A 138 0.10 -13.67 4.21
C CYS A 138 -0.15 -14.27 2.83
N PHE A 139 -0.28 -13.39 1.83
CA PHE A 139 -0.07 -13.75 0.42
C PHE A 139 0.48 -12.55 -0.33
N HIS A 140 0.94 -12.73 -1.59
CA HIS A 140 1.39 -11.61 -2.40
C HIS A 140 1.03 -11.78 -3.87
N PHE A 141 0.89 -10.65 -4.56
CA PHE A 141 0.90 -10.55 -6.02
C PHE A 141 2.32 -10.30 -6.50
N GLU A 142 2.71 -10.89 -7.62
CA GLU A 142 4.09 -10.82 -8.14
C GLU A 142 4.31 -9.68 -9.15
N HIS A 143 3.23 -9.15 -9.74
CA HIS A 143 3.35 -8.09 -10.74
C HIS A 143 3.80 -6.76 -10.12
N SER A 144 4.42 -5.90 -10.94
CA SER A 144 4.82 -4.53 -10.54
C SER A 144 5.70 -4.49 -9.26
N TYR A 145 6.71 -5.35 -9.21
CA TYR A 145 7.64 -5.57 -8.07
C TYR A 145 7.01 -6.22 -6.84
N GLY A 146 5.76 -6.62 -6.92
CA GLY A 146 5.06 -7.34 -5.87
C GLY A 146 4.30 -6.45 -4.91
N LEU A 147 3.15 -6.96 -4.44
CA LEU A 147 2.35 -6.39 -3.37
C LEU A 147 2.04 -7.48 -2.35
N GLY A 148 2.67 -7.40 -1.19
CA GLY A 148 2.40 -8.28 -0.06
C GLY A 148 1.15 -7.83 0.70
N VAL A 149 0.37 -8.79 1.16
CA VAL A 149 -0.84 -8.59 1.97
C VAL A 149 -0.71 -9.40 3.24
N LEU A 150 -0.71 -8.75 4.38
CA LEU A 150 -0.75 -9.34 5.71
C LEU A 150 -2.07 -8.99 6.38
N SER A 151 -2.87 -9.98 6.76
CA SER A 151 -4.06 -9.80 7.59
C SER A 151 -3.71 -10.06 9.05
N LEU A 152 -4.11 -9.18 9.97
CA LEU A 152 -3.95 -9.42 11.40
C LEU A 152 -5.07 -10.29 12.00
N SER A 153 -6.17 -10.49 11.28
CA SER A 153 -7.20 -11.44 11.68
C SER A 153 -6.64 -12.86 11.74
N ARG A 154 -6.80 -13.52 12.89
CA ARG A 154 -6.35 -14.90 13.10
C ARG A 154 -7.46 -15.92 12.81
N GLU A 155 -8.67 -15.46 12.60
CA GLU A 155 -9.84 -16.32 12.51
C GLU A 155 -10.01 -16.94 11.12
N GLU A 156 -9.35 -16.35 10.09
CA GLU A 156 -9.54 -16.76 8.72
C GLU A 156 -8.28 -16.57 7.87
N ASP A 157 -8.05 -17.50 6.94
CA ASP A 157 -7.08 -17.35 5.86
C ASP A 157 -7.40 -16.10 5.03
N VAL A 158 -6.38 -15.26 4.76
CA VAL A 158 -6.57 -13.98 4.07
C VAL A 158 -7.12 -14.15 2.65
N LEU A 159 -6.76 -15.23 1.94
CA LEU A 159 -7.30 -15.51 0.61
C LEU A 159 -8.76 -15.97 0.69
N GLU A 160 -9.12 -16.77 1.68
CA GLU A 160 -10.50 -17.18 1.92
C GLU A 160 -11.39 -15.97 2.27
N ARG A 161 -10.87 -15.06 3.11
CA ARG A 161 -11.54 -13.80 3.44
C ARG A 161 -11.80 -12.96 2.20
N LEU A 162 -10.78 -12.76 1.36
CA LEU A 162 -10.93 -12.04 0.08
C LEU A 162 -11.89 -12.77 -0.88
N ALA A 163 -11.84 -14.10 -0.92
CA ALA A 163 -12.74 -14.90 -1.74
C ALA A 163 -14.20 -14.67 -1.37
N LYS A 164 -14.52 -14.65 -0.08
CA LYS A 164 -15.88 -14.34 0.41
C LYS A 164 -16.32 -12.93 0.03
N ILE A 165 -15.46 -11.92 0.29
CA ILE A 165 -15.74 -10.51 -0.05
C ILE A 165 -16.00 -10.35 -1.56
N LEU A 166 -15.22 -11.01 -2.39
CA LEU A 166 -15.28 -10.88 -3.84
C LEU A 166 -16.25 -11.88 -4.51
N ALA A 167 -16.90 -12.73 -3.73
CA ALA A 167 -17.71 -13.86 -4.21
C ALA A 167 -16.96 -14.70 -5.28
N LYS A 168 -15.67 -14.97 -5.06
CA LYS A 168 -14.77 -15.68 -5.96
C LYS A 168 -14.12 -16.88 -5.24
N ASP A 169 -13.69 -17.84 -6.04
CA ASP A 169 -12.85 -18.94 -5.58
C ASP A 169 -11.45 -18.40 -5.18
N ALA A 170 -11.03 -18.68 -3.94
CA ALA A 170 -9.76 -18.22 -3.37
C ALA A 170 -8.57 -18.56 -4.28
N SER A 171 -8.56 -19.77 -4.87
CA SER A 171 -7.49 -20.21 -5.78
C SER A 171 -7.39 -19.38 -7.07
N LYS A 172 -8.42 -18.66 -7.44
CA LYS A 172 -8.50 -17.83 -8.65
C LYS A 172 -8.24 -16.35 -8.43
N ILE A 173 -8.23 -15.88 -7.18
CA ILE A 173 -8.08 -14.45 -6.88
C ILE A 173 -6.76 -13.92 -7.40
N LYS A 174 -5.65 -14.56 -7.07
CA LYS A 174 -4.32 -14.15 -7.50
C LYS A 174 -4.24 -14.07 -9.03
N SER A 175 -4.60 -15.15 -9.72
CA SER A 175 -4.56 -15.22 -11.18
C SER A 175 -5.49 -14.22 -11.87
N PHE A 176 -6.65 -13.94 -11.28
CA PHE A 176 -7.57 -12.93 -11.79
C PHE A 176 -6.93 -11.54 -11.80
N TYR A 177 -6.40 -11.07 -10.65
CA TYR A 177 -5.80 -9.74 -10.57
C TYR A 177 -4.49 -9.61 -11.35
N GLU A 178 -3.67 -10.64 -11.39
CA GLU A 178 -2.46 -10.66 -12.22
C GLU A 178 -2.78 -10.59 -13.72
N THR A 179 -3.85 -11.23 -14.15
CA THR A 179 -4.32 -11.14 -15.53
C THR A 179 -4.83 -9.73 -15.86
N GLN A 180 -5.60 -9.10 -14.95
CA GLN A 180 -6.05 -7.73 -15.12
C GLN A 180 -4.87 -6.76 -15.18
N ALA A 181 -3.86 -6.92 -14.33
CA ALA A 181 -2.66 -6.10 -14.34
C ALA A 181 -1.86 -6.21 -15.66
N LYS A 182 -1.72 -7.43 -16.21
CA LYS A 182 -1.09 -7.64 -17.52
C LYS A 182 -1.87 -6.97 -18.64
N TRP A 183 -3.20 -7.09 -18.62
CA TRP A 183 -4.07 -6.45 -19.60
C TRP A 183 -3.97 -4.91 -19.53
N LEU A 184 -4.00 -4.33 -18.32
CA LEU A 184 -3.85 -2.89 -18.12
C LEU A 184 -2.50 -2.38 -18.64
N LYS A 185 -1.40 -3.07 -18.35
CA LYS A 185 -0.06 -2.74 -18.90
C LYS A 185 -0.06 -2.77 -20.43
N PHE A 186 -0.73 -3.74 -21.04
CA PHE A 186 -0.86 -3.81 -22.51
C PHE A 186 -1.63 -2.61 -23.05
N VAL A 187 -2.79 -2.26 -22.46
CA VAL A 187 -3.60 -1.11 -22.89
C VAL A 187 -2.82 0.20 -22.76
N LEU A 188 -2.11 0.42 -21.66
CA LEU A 188 -1.29 1.62 -21.44
C LEU A 188 -0.15 1.70 -22.45
N LYS A 189 0.50 0.58 -22.78
CA LYS A 189 1.53 0.53 -23.82
C LYS A 189 0.98 0.88 -25.19
N VAL A 190 -0.19 0.34 -25.56
CA VAL A 190 -0.87 0.66 -26.84
C VAL A 190 -1.24 2.14 -26.91
N LYS A 191 -1.82 2.71 -25.83
CA LYS A 191 -2.13 4.15 -25.80
C LYS A 191 -0.89 5.03 -25.98
N LYS A 192 0.26 4.64 -25.39
CA LYS A 192 1.53 5.38 -25.54
C LYS A 192 2.10 5.31 -26.97
N ILE A 193 1.73 4.30 -27.74
CA ILE A 193 2.17 4.13 -29.16
C ILE A 193 1.27 4.91 -30.11
N LEU A 194 -0.02 5.02 -29.77
CA LEU A 194 -1.05 5.63 -30.64
C LEU A 194 -1.30 7.12 -30.32
N GLY A 195 -0.85 7.64 -29.21
CA GLY A 195 -1.00 9.04 -28.80
C GLY A 195 0.27 9.80 -28.86
#